data_ea3f4bfe05c85da911a0d40429ef52de
#
_entry.id   ea3f4bfe05c85da911a0d40429ef52de
#
_cell.length_a   1.000
_cell.length_b   1.000
_cell.length_c   1.000
_cell.angle_alpha   90.00
_cell.angle_beta   90.00
_cell.angle_gamma   90.00
#
_symmetry.space_group_name_H-M   'P 1'
#
loop_
_entity.id
_entity.type
_entity.pdbx_description
1 polymer ?
#
loop_
_entity_poly.entity_id
_entity_poly.type
_entity_poly.pdbx_seq_one_letter_code
_entity_poly.pdbx_strand_id
1 'polypeptide(L)'
;MTTARDARGFTLIEVLVALAIVAVALGAGIKAAGALTSNAQRLADVSAAQWCADNQLANLKLARQFPGTGDSDFACEQLGRTFKGELRVRPTPNPNFRRVDASIADDADQPLLTLSTVLPRY
;
A
#
# COMPACT_ATOMS: atom_id res chain seq x y z
N MET A 1 -67.22 3.98 23.60
CA MET A 1 -66.16 4.91 24.04
C MET A 1 -65.06 4.92 22.99
N THR A 2 -65.04 5.95 22.16
CA THR A 2 -63.95 6.17 21.24
C THR A 2 -62.79 6.87 21.97
N THR A 3 -61.79 6.17 22.26
CA THR A 3 -60.52 6.76 22.69
C THR A 3 -59.97 7.57 21.50
N ALA A 4 -60.03 8.88 21.59
CA ALA A 4 -59.34 9.75 20.66
C ALA A 4 -57.85 9.45 20.77
N ARG A 5 -57.31 8.76 19.78
CA ARG A 5 -55.85 8.67 19.62
C ARG A 5 -55.32 10.06 19.33
N ASP A 6 -54.58 10.63 20.28
CA ASP A 6 -53.84 11.85 20.03
C ASP A 6 -52.93 11.62 18.82
N ALA A 7 -53.38 12.08 17.66
CA ALA A 7 -52.53 12.07 16.48
C ALA A 7 -51.54 13.24 16.60
N ARG A 8 -50.40 12.98 17.23
CA ARG A 8 -49.29 13.94 17.27
C ARG A 8 -48.45 13.78 16.04
N GLY A 9 -48.39 14.82 15.22
CA GLY A 9 -47.45 14.91 14.13
C GLY A 9 -46.07 15.27 14.64
N PHE A 10 -45.06 15.07 13.78
CA PHE A 10 -43.71 15.50 14.06
C PHE A 10 -43.62 17.02 14.08
N THR A 11 -42.82 17.56 14.98
CA THR A 11 -42.49 18.99 14.98
C THR A 11 -41.45 19.30 13.92
N LEU A 12 -41.44 20.54 13.45
CA LEU A 12 -40.45 20.98 12.48
C LEU A 12 -39.00 20.78 12.99
N ILE A 13 -38.80 21.04 14.29
CA ILE A 13 -37.47 20.88 14.89
C ILE A 13 -37.03 19.41 14.95
N GLU A 14 -37.94 18.48 15.18
CA GLU A 14 -37.66 17.05 15.15
C GLU A 14 -37.20 16.59 13.78
N VAL A 15 -37.87 17.06 12.72
CA VAL A 15 -37.46 16.77 11.33
C VAL A 15 -36.10 17.36 11.01
N LEU A 16 -35.82 18.59 11.45
CA LEU A 16 -34.53 19.22 11.23
C LEU A 16 -33.41 18.50 11.97
N VAL A 17 -33.65 18.08 13.20
CA VAL A 17 -32.67 17.30 13.96
C VAL A 17 -32.41 15.94 13.31
N ALA A 18 -33.48 15.25 12.89
CA ALA A 18 -33.36 13.96 12.21
C ALA A 18 -32.55 14.08 10.90
N LEU A 19 -32.81 15.11 10.10
CA LEU A 19 -32.05 15.37 8.87
C LEU A 19 -30.58 15.70 9.16
N ALA A 20 -30.32 16.47 10.21
CA ALA A 20 -28.94 16.77 10.60
C ALA A 20 -28.18 15.52 11.00
N ILE A 21 -28.79 14.62 11.78
CA ILE A 21 -28.17 13.35 12.18
C ILE A 21 -27.88 12.48 10.95
N VAL A 22 -28.86 12.36 10.06
CA VAL A 22 -28.68 11.57 8.81
C VAL A 22 -27.59 12.16 7.94
N ALA A 23 -27.56 13.49 7.79
CA ALA A 23 -26.51 14.16 7.01
C ALA A 23 -25.10 13.89 7.56
N VAL A 24 -24.92 13.98 8.88
CA VAL A 24 -23.63 13.68 9.53
C VAL A 24 -23.27 12.21 9.38
N ALA A 25 -24.21 11.31 9.57
CA ALA A 25 -23.98 9.87 9.43
C ALA A 25 -23.59 9.49 8.01
N LEU A 26 -24.27 10.03 6.99
CA LEU A 26 -23.94 9.79 5.59
C LEU A 26 -22.59 10.39 5.22
N GLY A 27 -22.29 11.60 5.66
CA GLY A 27 -21.00 12.25 5.44
C GLY A 27 -19.83 11.43 6.03
N ALA A 28 -20.01 10.95 7.26
CA ALA A 28 -19.02 10.08 7.92
C ALA A 28 -18.86 8.74 7.18
N GLY A 29 -19.97 8.14 6.73
CA GLY A 29 -19.95 6.89 5.97
C GLY A 29 -19.22 7.00 4.63
N ILE A 30 -19.46 8.07 3.89
CA ILE A 30 -18.77 8.34 2.61
C ILE A 30 -17.26 8.52 2.84
N LYS A 31 -16.89 9.27 3.87
CA LYS A 31 -15.49 9.49 4.22
C LYS A 31 -14.79 8.18 4.61
N ALA A 32 -15.45 7.34 5.40
CA ALA A 32 -14.94 6.03 5.79
C ALA A 32 -14.77 5.10 4.58
N ALA A 33 -15.76 5.08 3.67
CA ALA A 33 -15.70 4.29 2.45
C ALA A 33 -14.54 4.73 1.56
N GLY A 34 -14.31 6.03 1.41
CA GLY A 34 -13.18 6.59 0.66
C GLY A 34 -11.83 6.18 1.26
N ALA A 35 -11.69 6.20 2.58
CA ALA A 35 -10.49 5.77 3.27
C ALA A 35 -10.22 4.27 3.07
N LEU A 36 -11.25 3.43 3.13
CA LEU A 36 -11.13 1.99 2.88
C LEU A 36 -10.67 1.71 1.45
N THR A 37 -11.22 2.41 0.46
CA THR A 37 -10.81 2.27 -0.94
C THR A 37 -9.36 2.68 -1.14
N SER A 38 -8.92 3.79 -0.56
CA SER A 38 -7.54 4.26 -0.64
C SER A 38 -6.57 3.28 0.02
N ASN A 39 -6.94 2.72 1.17
CA ASN A 39 -6.13 1.74 1.87
C ASN A 39 -6.03 0.43 1.08
N ALA A 40 -7.11 -0.03 0.47
CA ALA A 40 -7.11 -1.21 -0.39
C ALA A 40 -6.22 -1.00 -1.62
N GLN A 41 -6.26 0.16 -2.24
CA GLN A 41 -5.40 0.51 -3.37
C GLN A 41 -3.91 0.49 -2.97
N ARG A 42 -3.59 1.09 -1.84
CA ARG A 42 -2.22 1.10 -1.31
C ARG A 42 -1.73 -0.31 -1.00
N LEU A 43 -2.58 -1.15 -0.42
CA LEU A 43 -2.23 -2.55 -0.13
C LEU A 43 -1.94 -3.32 -1.41
N ALA A 44 -2.75 -3.13 -2.46
CA ALA A 44 -2.50 -3.75 -3.76
C ALA A 44 -1.18 -3.29 -4.37
N ASP A 45 -0.86 -2.00 -4.30
CA ASP A 45 0.40 -1.44 -4.79
C ASP A 45 1.60 -1.99 -4.03
N VAL A 46 1.55 -2.04 -2.72
CA VAL A 46 2.62 -2.58 -1.88
C VAL A 46 2.80 -4.08 -2.11
N SER A 47 1.73 -4.84 -2.28
CA SER A 47 1.81 -6.27 -2.57
C SER A 47 2.46 -6.55 -3.93
N ALA A 48 2.09 -5.79 -4.96
CA ALA A 48 2.70 -5.88 -6.27
C ALA A 48 4.18 -5.48 -6.23
N ALA A 49 4.53 -4.43 -5.49
CA ALA A 49 5.90 -4.01 -5.28
C ALA A 49 6.72 -5.07 -4.54
N GLN A 50 6.13 -5.76 -3.58
CA GLN A 50 6.79 -6.86 -2.87
C GLN A 50 7.13 -8.00 -3.82
N TRP A 51 6.20 -8.42 -4.68
CA TRP A 51 6.49 -9.46 -5.68
C TRP A 51 7.61 -9.03 -6.62
N CYS A 52 7.63 -7.76 -7.00
CA CYS A 52 8.68 -7.17 -7.82
C CYS A 52 10.05 -7.31 -7.15
N ALA A 53 10.17 -6.90 -5.91
CA ALA A 53 11.41 -6.97 -5.14
C ALA A 53 11.84 -8.43 -4.87
N ASP A 54 10.90 -9.28 -4.47
CA ASP A 54 11.16 -10.71 -4.23
C ASP A 54 11.70 -11.40 -5.48
N ASN A 55 11.09 -11.14 -6.64
CA ASN A 55 11.53 -11.72 -7.89
C ASN A 55 12.94 -11.26 -8.26
N GLN A 56 13.26 -9.99 -8.05
CA GLN A 56 14.60 -9.46 -8.33
C GLN A 56 15.65 -10.10 -7.43
N LEU A 57 15.38 -10.18 -6.13
CA LEU A 57 16.29 -10.79 -5.18
C LEU A 57 16.43 -12.31 -5.39
N ALA A 58 15.33 -12.98 -5.72
CA ALA A 58 15.35 -14.41 -6.03
C ALA A 58 16.17 -14.68 -7.28
N ASN A 59 16.06 -13.85 -8.31
CA ASN A 59 16.88 -13.99 -9.53
C ASN A 59 18.37 -13.89 -9.26
N LEU A 60 18.77 -12.96 -8.39
CA LEU A 60 20.17 -12.83 -7.97
C LEU A 60 20.66 -14.11 -7.27
N LYS A 61 19.85 -14.68 -6.39
CA LYS A 61 20.18 -15.92 -5.68
C LYS A 61 20.25 -17.13 -6.61
N LEU A 62 19.26 -17.28 -7.48
CA LEU A 62 19.20 -18.40 -8.42
C LEU A 62 20.31 -18.36 -9.45
N ALA A 63 20.66 -17.18 -9.92
CA ALA A 63 21.79 -16.99 -10.84
C ALA A 63 23.15 -17.06 -10.15
N ARG A 64 23.18 -17.23 -8.83
CA ARG A 64 24.41 -17.25 -8.02
C ARG A 64 25.31 -16.04 -8.28
N GLN A 65 24.69 -14.88 -8.41
CA GLN A 65 25.42 -13.65 -8.63
C GLN A 65 25.93 -13.07 -7.32
N PHE A 66 27.16 -12.59 -7.38
CA PHE A 66 27.75 -11.79 -6.32
C PHE A 66 27.97 -10.38 -6.87
N PRO A 67 26.93 -9.51 -6.76
CA PRO A 67 26.96 -8.21 -7.43
C PRO A 67 28.04 -7.31 -6.87
N GLY A 68 28.59 -6.44 -7.72
CA GLY A 68 29.51 -5.39 -7.31
C GLY A 68 28.82 -4.37 -6.41
N THR A 69 29.59 -3.80 -5.47
CA THR A 69 29.10 -2.72 -4.62
C THR A 69 28.70 -1.51 -5.46
N GLY A 70 27.55 -0.92 -5.17
CA GLY A 70 27.05 0.24 -5.90
C GLY A 70 25.54 0.21 -6.02
N ASP A 71 25.02 1.17 -6.76
CA ASP A 71 23.60 1.34 -7.00
C ASP A 71 23.28 1.07 -8.47
N SER A 72 22.18 0.41 -8.74
CA SER A 72 21.68 0.17 -10.08
C SER A 72 20.18 0.24 -10.11
N ASP A 73 19.61 0.57 -11.26
CA ASP A 73 18.18 0.67 -11.46
C ASP A 73 17.65 -0.54 -12.19
N PHE A 74 16.44 -0.92 -11.88
CA PHE A 74 15.69 -1.93 -12.61
C PHE A 74 14.22 -1.54 -12.69
N ALA A 75 13.51 -2.16 -13.59
CA ALA A 75 12.06 -1.98 -13.71
C ALA A 75 11.40 -3.35 -13.72
N CYS A 76 10.18 -3.41 -13.21
CA CYS A 76 9.38 -4.62 -13.32
C CYS A 76 7.92 -4.30 -13.58
N GLU A 77 7.24 -5.24 -14.21
CA GLU A 77 5.80 -5.22 -14.41
C GLU A 77 5.13 -6.22 -13.51
N GLN A 78 4.14 -5.77 -12.73
CA GLN A 78 3.28 -6.60 -11.93
C GLN A 78 1.85 -6.10 -12.01
N LEU A 79 0.89 -7.00 -12.22
CA LEU A 79 -0.53 -6.67 -12.30
C LEU A 79 -0.85 -5.55 -13.32
N GLY A 80 -0.15 -5.56 -14.46
CA GLY A 80 -0.34 -4.57 -15.52
C GLY A 80 0.21 -3.18 -15.22
N ARG A 81 1.02 -3.04 -14.16
CA ARG A 81 1.66 -1.78 -13.77
C ARG A 81 3.17 -1.91 -13.80
N THR A 82 3.83 -0.82 -14.18
CA THR A 82 5.29 -0.74 -14.18
C THR A 82 5.77 -0.06 -12.91
N PHE A 83 6.70 -0.71 -12.21
CA PHE A 83 7.35 -0.20 -11.02
C PHE A 83 8.81 0.09 -11.29
N LYS A 84 9.32 1.15 -10.66
CA LYS A 84 10.74 1.51 -10.68
C LYS A 84 11.43 0.88 -9.49
N GLY A 85 12.54 0.21 -9.73
CA GLY A 85 13.35 -0.41 -8.70
C GLY A 85 14.74 0.17 -8.64
N GLU A 86 15.31 0.23 -7.45
CA GLU A 86 16.70 0.56 -7.20
C GLU A 86 17.33 -0.55 -6.38
N LEU A 87 18.43 -1.07 -6.87
CA LEU A 87 19.21 -2.09 -6.20
C LEU A 87 20.44 -1.45 -5.59
N ARG A 88 20.56 -1.48 -4.27
CA ARG A 88 21.72 -0.96 -3.53
C ARG A 88 22.51 -2.11 -2.96
N VAL A 89 23.74 -2.25 -3.40
CA VAL A 89 24.64 -3.28 -2.92
C VAL A 89 25.70 -2.63 -2.02
N ARG A 90 25.79 -3.10 -0.79
CA ARG A 90 26.72 -2.58 0.19
C ARG A 90 27.59 -3.70 0.78
N PRO A 91 28.84 -3.40 1.11
CA PRO A 91 29.72 -4.38 1.77
C PRO A 91 29.20 -4.66 3.18
N THR A 92 29.50 -5.85 3.68
CA THR A 92 29.29 -6.24 5.07
C THR A 92 30.64 -6.36 5.78
N PRO A 93 30.67 -6.43 7.14
CA PRO A 93 31.92 -6.69 7.86
C PRO A 93 32.63 -7.97 7.42
N ASN A 94 31.87 -8.97 6.95
CA ASN A 94 32.44 -10.17 6.35
C ASN A 94 32.52 -10.00 4.82
N PRO A 95 33.71 -10.00 4.19
CA PRO A 95 33.86 -9.77 2.77
C PRO A 95 33.27 -10.85 1.87
N ASN A 96 32.86 -11.99 2.44
CA ASN A 96 32.19 -13.06 1.72
C ASN A 96 30.68 -12.85 1.58
N PHE A 97 30.15 -11.78 2.17
CA PHE A 97 28.73 -11.45 2.11
C PHE A 97 28.54 -10.02 1.64
N ARG A 98 27.44 -9.78 0.96
CA ARG A 98 26.99 -8.44 0.59
C ARG A 98 25.54 -8.26 0.95
N ARG A 99 25.23 -7.08 1.46
CA ARG A 99 23.86 -6.66 1.70
C ARG A 99 23.30 -6.07 0.41
N VAL A 100 22.14 -6.53 0.03
CA VAL A 100 21.42 -6.04 -1.15
C VAL A 100 20.06 -5.55 -0.71
N ASP A 101 19.79 -4.28 -0.98
CA ASP A 101 18.51 -3.63 -0.73
C ASP A 101 17.81 -3.38 -2.06
N ALA A 102 16.61 -3.91 -2.23
CA ALA A 102 15.76 -3.64 -3.38
C ALA A 102 14.64 -2.70 -2.95
N SER A 103 14.70 -1.47 -3.42
CA SER A 103 13.71 -0.43 -3.17
C SER A 103 12.79 -0.29 -4.36
N ILE A 104 11.49 -0.32 -4.14
CA ILE A 104 10.48 -0.22 -5.19
C ILE A 104 9.69 1.05 -4.99
N ALA A 105 9.52 1.79 -6.08
CA ALA A 105 8.69 2.98 -6.17
C ALA A 105 7.67 2.82 -7.31
N ASP A 106 6.60 3.58 -7.23
CA ASP A 106 5.64 3.65 -8.33
C ASP A 106 6.16 4.54 -9.48
N ASP A 107 5.36 4.70 -10.52
CA ASP A 107 5.68 5.54 -11.68
C ASP A 107 5.78 7.04 -11.35
N ALA A 108 5.22 7.47 -10.22
CA ALA A 108 5.33 8.83 -9.70
C ALA A 108 6.49 9.00 -8.70
N ASP A 109 7.44 8.06 -8.64
CA ASP A 109 8.59 8.03 -7.73
C ASP A 109 8.21 8.00 -6.23
N GLN A 110 6.98 7.59 -5.91
CA GLN A 110 6.56 7.38 -4.53
C GLN A 110 7.13 6.06 -4.01
N PRO A 111 7.94 6.08 -2.93
CA PRO A 111 8.49 4.85 -2.40
C PRO A 111 7.38 3.96 -1.82
N LEU A 112 7.39 2.69 -2.17
CA LEU A 112 6.41 1.71 -1.73
C LEU A 112 6.97 0.77 -0.67
N LEU A 113 8.14 0.18 -0.94
CA LEU A 113 8.81 -0.70 0.03
C LEU A 113 10.29 -0.88 -0.30
N THR A 114 11.01 -1.40 0.67
CA THR A 114 12.39 -1.85 0.51
C THR A 114 12.53 -3.24 1.13
N LEU A 115 13.03 -4.20 0.35
CA LEU A 115 13.40 -5.52 0.85
C LEU A 115 14.92 -5.65 0.87
N SER A 116 15.42 -6.26 1.92
CA SER A 116 16.86 -6.45 2.10
C SER A 116 17.20 -7.93 2.21
N THR A 117 18.31 -8.31 1.65
CA THR A 117 18.87 -9.65 1.79
C THR A 117 20.39 -9.59 1.86
N VAL A 118 20.99 -10.71 2.26
CA VAL A 118 22.44 -10.88 2.26
C VAL A 118 22.77 -11.99 1.26
N LEU A 119 23.68 -11.69 0.33
CA LEU A 119 24.13 -12.65 -0.67
C LEU A 119 25.53 -13.14 -0.31
N PRO A 120 25.74 -14.46 -0.29
CA PRO A 120 27.07 -15.02 -0.09
C PRO A 120 27.88 -14.99 -1.39
N ARG A 121 29.20 -15.05 -1.24
CA ARG A 121 30.08 -15.32 -2.37
C ARG A 121 29.99 -16.81 -2.73
N TYR A 122 29.67 -17.10 -3.96
CA TYR A 122 29.56 -18.45 -4.49
C TYR A 122 30.91 -18.95 -5.01
#